data_121078001767bef84dbf744eb2f7a478
#
_entry.id   121078001767bef84dbf744eb2f7a478
#
_cell.length_a   1.000
_cell.length_b   1.000
_cell.length_c   1.000
_cell.angle_alpha   90.00
_cell.angle_beta   90.00
_cell.angle_gamma   90.00
#
_symmetry.space_group_name_H-M   'P 1'
#
loop_
_entity.id
_entity.type
_entity.pdbx_description
1 polymer ?
#
loop_
_entity_poly.entity_id
_entity_poly.type
_entity_poly.pdbx_seq_one_letter_code
_entity_poly.pdbx_strand_id
1 'polypeptide(L)'
;GYELGGMAREETQTTNTTGLIFVLCLVFVYLLLSAQYESYVLPLAVLLSIPCGLLGSFLFVNGFAALGSIPALKMVLGTMSNDIYMQIALIMLMGLLAKNAVLIVEFALDRRKQGMSISWAAVLGASARLRPILMTSLAMIIGLLPLMFAFGVGAHGNRTLGTASIGGMLIGMICQIFIVPALFVIFQYLQEKVKPMEWEDIDNADAVTEIEQYAK
;
A
#
# COMPACT_ATOMS: atom_id res chain seq x y z
N GLY A 1 -19.04 -7.21 -40.23
CA GLY A 1 -18.80 -6.81 -38.87
C GLY A 1 -18.51 -8.07 -38.02
N TYR A 2 -17.51 -8.02 -37.18
CA TYR A 2 -17.23 -9.05 -36.21
C TYR A 2 -17.66 -8.55 -34.81
N GLU A 3 -18.29 -9.38 -34.04
CA GLU A 3 -18.61 -9.12 -32.65
C GLU A 3 -17.57 -9.78 -31.75
N LEU A 4 -16.97 -8.98 -30.85
CA LEU A 4 -16.10 -9.49 -29.82
C LEU A 4 -16.97 -10.22 -28.78
N GLY A 5 -16.70 -11.52 -28.56
CA GLY A 5 -17.41 -12.34 -27.57
C GLY A 5 -16.61 -12.51 -26.29
N GLY A 6 -17.31 -12.82 -25.18
CA GLY A 6 -16.71 -13.17 -23.92
C GLY A 6 -15.82 -12.08 -23.29
N MET A 7 -14.68 -12.46 -22.77
CA MET A 7 -13.77 -11.57 -22.03
C MET A 7 -13.27 -10.37 -22.83
N ALA A 8 -13.05 -10.52 -24.15
CA ALA A 8 -12.60 -9.43 -25.00
C ALA A 8 -13.63 -8.29 -25.10
N ARG A 9 -14.93 -8.61 -25.03
CA ARG A 9 -16.01 -7.62 -25.00
C ARG A 9 -16.06 -6.91 -23.64
N GLU A 10 -15.89 -7.62 -22.56
CA GLU A 10 -15.85 -7.05 -21.22
C GLU A 10 -14.64 -6.13 -21.05
N GLU A 11 -13.48 -6.50 -21.59
CA GLU A 11 -12.27 -5.70 -21.52
C GLU A 11 -12.44 -4.33 -22.20
N THR A 12 -13.09 -4.29 -23.37
CA THR A 12 -13.36 -3.03 -24.08
C THR A 12 -14.41 -2.15 -23.38
N GLN A 13 -15.38 -2.75 -22.70
CA GLN A 13 -16.41 -2.01 -21.96
C GLN A 13 -15.93 -1.52 -20.60
N THR A 14 -15.05 -2.28 -19.93
CA THR A 14 -14.63 -2.01 -18.57
C THR A 14 -13.59 -0.89 -18.49
N THR A 15 -12.84 -0.62 -19.55
CA THR A 15 -11.76 0.38 -19.56
C THR A 15 -12.20 1.77 -19.10
N ASN A 16 -13.39 2.22 -19.48
CA ASN A 16 -13.92 3.53 -19.07
C ASN A 16 -14.45 3.54 -17.63
N THR A 17 -14.92 2.40 -17.13
CA THR A 17 -15.54 2.30 -15.80
C THR A 17 -14.50 2.10 -14.70
N THR A 18 -13.36 1.48 -15.02
CA THR A 18 -12.30 1.19 -14.06
C THR A 18 -11.71 2.44 -13.43
N GLY A 19 -11.51 3.50 -14.21
CA GLY A 19 -11.00 4.77 -13.68
C GLY A 19 -11.94 5.39 -12.64
N LEU A 20 -13.25 5.32 -12.89
CA LEU A 20 -14.27 5.80 -11.95
C LEU A 20 -14.29 4.97 -10.67
N ILE A 21 -14.23 3.65 -10.79
CA ILE A 21 -14.17 2.74 -9.64
C ILE A 21 -12.92 3.02 -8.78
N PHE A 22 -11.78 3.27 -9.43
CA PHE A 22 -10.52 3.56 -8.74
C PHE A 22 -10.59 4.87 -7.94
N VAL A 23 -11.15 5.94 -8.53
CA VAL A 23 -11.36 7.22 -7.84
C VAL A 23 -12.35 7.05 -6.69
N LEU A 24 -13.46 6.34 -6.91
CA LEU A 24 -14.45 6.06 -5.88
C LEU A 24 -13.82 5.30 -4.69
N CYS A 25 -12.99 4.30 -4.98
CA CYS A 25 -12.26 3.53 -3.97
C CYS A 25 -11.34 4.44 -3.15
N LEU A 26 -10.58 5.34 -3.78
CA LEU A 26 -9.72 6.32 -3.10
C LEU A 26 -10.53 7.23 -2.18
N VAL A 27 -11.68 7.73 -2.64
CA VAL A 27 -12.58 8.58 -1.84
C VAL A 27 -13.11 7.81 -0.63
N PHE A 28 -13.55 6.57 -0.81
CA PHE A 28 -14.02 5.73 0.30
C PHE A 28 -12.92 5.48 1.34
N VAL A 29 -11.71 5.13 0.90
CA VAL A 29 -10.56 4.94 1.79
C VAL A 29 -10.25 6.22 2.55
N TYR A 30 -10.25 7.38 1.88
CA TYR A 30 -10.05 8.67 2.53
C TYR A 30 -11.11 8.97 3.60
N LEU A 31 -12.39 8.79 3.29
CA LEU A 31 -13.48 9.04 4.23
C LEU A 31 -13.40 8.12 5.46
N LEU A 32 -13.11 6.83 5.24
CA LEU A 32 -12.95 5.86 6.30
C LEU A 32 -11.77 6.21 7.22
N LEU A 33 -10.62 6.58 6.64
CA LEU A 33 -9.46 7.00 7.41
C LEU A 33 -9.69 8.33 8.14
N SER A 34 -10.41 9.27 7.52
CA SER A 34 -10.77 10.54 8.15
C SER A 34 -11.67 10.32 9.38
N ALA A 35 -12.60 9.37 9.28
CA ALA A 35 -13.43 8.98 10.42
C ALA A 35 -12.62 8.30 11.54
N GLN A 36 -11.64 7.44 11.18
CA GLN A 36 -10.81 6.72 12.14
C GLN A 36 -9.84 7.62 12.90
N TYR A 37 -9.23 8.60 12.22
CA TYR A 37 -8.23 9.48 12.84
C TYR A 37 -8.85 10.78 13.42
N GLU A 38 -10.15 11.00 13.26
CA GLU A 38 -10.81 12.26 13.62
C GLU A 38 -10.07 13.51 13.08
N SER A 39 -9.43 13.34 11.92
CA SER A 39 -8.57 14.33 11.28
C SER A 39 -8.69 14.24 9.76
N TYR A 40 -8.67 15.42 9.11
CA TYR A 40 -8.69 15.50 7.64
C TYR A 40 -7.29 15.48 7.01
N VAL A 41 -6.25 15.75 7.80
CA VAL A 41 -4.88 15.93 7.31
C VAL A 41 -4.09 14.63 7.34
N LEU A 42 -4.19 13.85 8.42
CA LEU A 42 -3.47 12.58 8.58
C LEU A 42 -3.78 11.52 7.50
N PRO A 43 -5.04 11.34 7.04
CA PRO A 43 -5.33 10.41 5.96
C PRO A 43 -4.57 10.68 4.68
N LEU A 44 -4.19 11.93 4.40
CA LEU A 44 -3.40 12.29 3.22
C LEU A 44 -2.01 11.67 3.25
N ALA A 45 -1.40 11.51 4.43
CA ALA A 45 -0.11 10.83 4.55
C ALA A 45 -0.20 9.37 4.07
N VAL A 46 -1.26 8.66 4.43
CA VAL A 46 -1.51 7.29 4.00
C VAL A 46 -1.78 7.24 2.49
N LEU A 47 -2.68 8.08 1.99
CA LEU A 47 -3.04 8.10 0.57
C LEU A 47 -1.85 8.44 -0.33
N LEU A 48 -0.98 9.37 0.09
CA LEU A 48 0.18 9.76 -0.70
C LEU A 48 1.26 8.66 -0.78
N SER A 49 1.22 7.69 0.13
CA SER A 49 2.12 6.52 0.10
C SER A 49 1.69 5.44 -0.90
N ILE A 50 0.39 5.36 -1.25
CA ILE A 50 -0.17 4.32 -2.12
C ILE A 50 0.42 4.36 -3.55
N PRO A 51 0.56 5.52 -4.21
CA PRO A 51 1.12 5.61 -5.56
C PRO A 51 2.49 4.95 -5.73
N CYS A 52 3.32 4.94 -4.68
CA CYS A 52 4.62 4.27 -4.73
C CYS A 52 4.49 2.76 -4.94
N GLY A 53 3.52 2.12 -4.30
CA GLY A 53 3.27 0.70 -4.51
C GLY A 53 2.66 0.40 -5.87
N LEU A 54 1.80 1.29 -6.36
CA LEU A 54 1.25 1.17 -7.72
C LEU A 54 2.35 1.30 -8.77
N LEU A 55 3.26 2.27 -8.63
CA LEU A 55 4.46 2.37 -9.46
C LEU A 55 5.31 1.11 -9.39
N GLY A 56 5.48 0.54 -8.19
CA GLY A 56 6.18 -0.72 -7.99
C GLY A 56 5.58 -1.88 -8.78
N SER A 57 4.26 -1.98 -8.81
CA SER A 57 3.53 -2.98 -9.60
C SER A 57 3.83 -2.82 -11.10
N PHE A 58 3.73 -1.62 -11.64
CA PHE A 58 4.04 -1.35 -13.05
C PHE A 58 5.51 -1.60 -13.39
N LEU A 59 6.44 -1.19 -12.53
CA LEU A 59 7.87 -1.43 -12.72
C LEU A 59 8.18 -2.92 -12.75
N PHE A 60 7.56 -3.68 -11.86
CA PHE A 60 7.79 -5.12 -11.77
C PHE A 60 7.22 -5.85 -12.99
N VAL A 61 6.01 -5.54 -13.41
CA VAL A 61 5.38 -6.12 -14.60
C VAL A 61 6.18 -5.78 -15.86
N ASN A 62 6.60 -4.53 -16.04
CA ASN A 62 7.43 -4.12 -17.18
C ASN A 62 8.84 -4.74 -17.12
N GLY A 63 9.42 -4.85 -15.93
CA GLY A 63 10.70 -5.52 -15.72
C GLY A 63 10.65 -6.99 -16.11
N PHE A 64 9.61 -7.71 -15.71
CA PHE A 64 9.40 -9.09 -16.12
C PHE A 64 9.07 -9.21 -17.60
N ALA A 65 8.33 -8.28 -18.19
CA ALA A 65 8.10 -8.23 -19.64
C ALA A 65 9.40 -8.02 -20.41
N ALA A 66 10.31 -7.17 -19.92
CA ALA A 66 11.64 -6.98 -20.50
C ALA A 66 12.55 -8.23 -20.35
N LEU A 67 12.51 -8.90 -19.20
CA LEU A 67 13.19 -10.19 -18.99
C LEU A 67 12.59 -11.30 -19.87
N GLY A 68 11.30 -11.20 -20.21
CA GLY A 68 10.60 -12.12 -21.13
C GLY A 68 11.12 -12.05 -22.58
N SER A 69 12.03 -11.13 -22.91
CA SER A 69 12.77 -11.17 -24.18
C SER A 69 13.74 -12.36 -24.27
N ILE A 70 14.07 -12.99 -23.14
CA ILE A 70 14.83 -14.25 -23.08
C ILE A 70 13.86 -15.40 -23.37
N PRO A 71 14.09 -16.21 -24.46
CA PRO A 71 13.12 -17.20 -24.94
C PRO A 71 12.77 -18.28 -23.91
N ALA A 72 13.68 -18.63 -23.01
CA ALA A 72 13.43 -19.58 -21.92
C ALA A 72 12.46 -19.04 -20.85
N LEU A 73 12.51 -17.74 -20.57
CA LEU A 73 11.67 -17.10 -19.58
C LEU A 73 10.29 -16.75 -20.12
N LYS A 74 10.18 -16.46 -21.42
CA LYS A 74 8.92 -16.21 -22.12
C LYS A 74 7.95 -17.38 -22.06
N MET A 75 8.48 -18.60 -22.03
CA MET A 75 7.68 -19.82 -21.91
C MET A 75 7.03 -19.95 -20.52
N VAL A 76 7.67 -19.43 -19.48
CA VAL A 76 7.20 -19.51 -18.08
C VAL A 76 6.35 -18.30 -17.70
N LEU A 77 6.74 -17.10 -18.13
CA LEU A 77 6.13 -15.82 -17.69
C LEU A 77 5.04 -15.32 -18.66
N GLY A 78 5.09 -15.70 -19.93
CA GLY A 78 4.15 -15.23 -20.95
C GLY A 78 4.34 -13.74 -21.29
N THR A 79 3.43 -13.19 -22.09
CA THR A 79 3.34 -11.76 -22.36
C THR A 79 2.42 -11.13 -21.35
N MET A 80 2.92 -10.22 -20.53
CA MET A 80 2.08 -9.48 -19.58
C MET A 80 1.57 -8.19 -20.23
N SER A 81 0.27 -7.97 -20.17
CA SER A 81 -0.41 -6.80 -20.72
C SER A 81 -1.22 -6.11 -19.61
N ASN A 82 -1.67 -4.91 -19.89
CA ASN A 82 -2.53 -4.16 -18.98
C ASN A 82 -3.98 -4.63 -19.15
N ASP A 83 -4.28 -5.82 -18.64
CA ASP A 83 -5.56 -6.49 -18.71
C ASP A 83 -6.45 -6.14 -17.50
N ILE A 84 -7.70 -6.60 -17.53
CA ILE A 84 -8.65 -6.50 -16.39
C ILE A 84 -8.02 -7.07 -15.12
N TYR A 85 -7.24 -8.16 -15.21
CA TYR A 85 -6.56 -8.78 -14.07
C TYR A 85 -5.50 -7.87 -13.44
N MET A 86 -4.79 -7.08 -14.25
CA MET A 86 -3.88 -6.05 -13.75
C MET A 86 -4.63 -4.98 -12.96
N GLN A 87 -5.78 -4.53 -13.46
CA GLN A 87 -6.61 -3.53 -12.79
C GLN A 87 -7.16 -4.04 -11.45
N ILE A 88 -7.61 -5.29 -11.40
CA ILE A 88 -8.03 -5.96 -10.16
C ILE A 88 -6.86 -6.04 -9.18
N ALA A 89 -5.67 -6.40 -9.64
CA ALA A 89 -4.47 -6.46 -8.82
C ALA A 89 -4.13 -5.09 -8.20
N LEU A 90 -4.25 -4.00 -8.97
CA LEU A 90 -4.00 -2.64 -8.48
C LEU A 90 -4.99 -2.23 -7.40
N ILE A 91 -6.28 -2.54 -7.55
CA ILE A 91 -7.31 -2.23 -6.55
C ILE A 91 -7.06 -3.04 -5.27
N MET A 92 -6.77 -4.33 -5.40
CA MET A 92 -6.42 -5.18 -4.26
C MET A 92 -5.16 -4.69 -3.53
N LEU A 93 -4.13 -4.34 -4.30
CA LEU A 93 -2.86 -3.84 -3.78
C LEU A 93 -3.05 -2.53 -3.00
N MET A 94 -3.92 -1.63 -3.47
CA MET A 94 -4.22 -0.39 -2.79
C MET A 94 -4.76 -0.64 -1.38
N GLY A 95 -5.67 -1.58 -1.20
CA GLY A 95 -6.19 -1.95 0.12
C GLY A 95 -5.13 -2.56 1.05
N LEU A 96 -4.26 -3.42 0.50
CA LEU A 96 -3.18 -4.05 1.27
C LEU A 96 -2.12 -3.04 1.72
N LEU A 97 -1.73 -2.12 0.85
CA LEU A 97 -0.77 -1.06 1.16
C LEU A 97 -1.35 -0.04 2.14
N ALA A 98 -2.62 0.38 1.95
CA ALA A 98 -3.30 1.26 2.87
C ALA A 98 -3.31 0.69 4.29
N LYS A 99 -3.63 -0.60 4.46
CA LYS A 99 -3.58 -1.29 5.76
C LYS A 99 -2.21 -1.18 6.43
N ASN A 100 -1.13 -1.40 5.69
CA ASN A 100 0.22 -1.31 6.25
C ASN A 100 0.57 0.13 6.67
N ALA A 101 0.23 1.12 5.84
CA ALA A 101 0.46 2.53 6.14
C ALA A 101 -0.34 3.01 7.36
N VAL A 102 -1.61 2.58 7.46
CA VAL A 102 -2.48 2.89 8.61
C VAL A 102 -1.86 2.42 9.92
N LEU A 103 -1.35 1.18 9.97
CA LEU A 103 -0.73 0.63 11.18
C LEU A 103 0.49 1.43 11.64
N ILE A 104 1.28 1.97 10.72
CA ILE A 104 2.44 2.82 11.07
C ILE A 104 1.97 4.16 11.64
N VAL A 105 1.02 4.82 10.94
CA VAL A 105 0.51 6.13 11.33
C VAL A 105 -0.23 6.08 12.66
N GLU A 106 -1.06 5.06 12.89
CA GLU A 106 -1.82 4.87 14.12
C GLU A 106 -0.87 4.74 15.33
N PHE A 107 0.13 3.87 15.23
CA PHE A 107 1.10 3.70 16.29
C PHE A 107 1.95 4.96 16.54
N ALA A 108 2.34 5.66 15.48
CA ALA A 108 3.05 6.94 15.61
C ALA A 108 2.17 8.02 16.27
N LEU A 109 0.87 8.05 15.95
CA LEU A 109 -0.08 8.97 16.55
C LEU A 109 -0.27 8.69 18.05
N ASP A 110 -0.42 7.41 18.43
CA ASP A 110 -0.54 7.02 19.84
C ASP A 110 0.70 7.43 20.65
N ARG A 111 1.88 7.24 20.10
CA ARG A 111 3.14 7.69 20.74
C ARG A 111 3.23 9.23 20.82
N ARG A 112 2.70 9.93 19.81
CA ARG A 112 2.63 11.39 19.83
C ARG A 112 1.66 11.89 20.90
N LYS A 113 0.50 11.28 21.05
CA LYS A 113 -0.47 11.61 22.12
C LYS A 113 0.12 11.44 23.51
N GLN A 114 1.03 10.48 23.69
CA GLN A 114 1.78 10.26 24.93
C GLN A 114 2.86 11.30 25.22
N GLY A 115 3.04 12.34 24.40
CA GLY A 115 3.96 13.45 24.65
C GLY A 115 5.31 13.34 23.96
N MET A 116 5.57 12.32 23.13
CA MET A 116 6.83 12.22 22.38
C MET A 116 6.95 13.28 21.30
N SER A 117 8.18 13.66 20.93
CA SER A 117 8.41 14.53 19.79
C SER A 117 7.94 13.89 18.48
N ILE A 118 7.46 14.70 17.50
CA ILE A 118 6.89 14.22 16.23
C ILE A 118 7.86 13.30 15.50
N SER A 119 9.14 13.67 15.44
CA SER A 119 10.18 12.91 14.75
C SER A 119 10.44 11.54 15.41
N TRP A 120 10.53 11.49 16.72
CA TRP A 120 10.73 10.24 17.45
C TRP A 120 9.50 9.34 17.42
N ALA A 121 8.29 9.90 17.53
CA ALA A 121 7.04 9.17 17.39
C ALA A 121 6.95 8.49 16.01
N ALA A 122 7.35 9.17 14.93
CA ALA A 122 7.39 8.61 13.59
C ALA A 122 8.39 7.44 13.46
N VAL A 123 9.61 7.61 13.97
CA VAL A 123 10.67 6.57 13.93
C VAL A 123 10.27 5.37 14.76
N LEU A 124 9.76 5.57 15.98
CA LEU A 124 9.30 4.48 16.83
C LEU A 124 8.07 3.78 16.25
N GLY A 125 7.14 4.54 15.63
CA GLY A 125 6.01 3.96 14.92
C GLY A 125 6.43 3.02 13.80
N ALA A 126 7.38 3.43 12.98
CA ALA A 126 7.91 2.61 11.91
C ALA A 126 8.68 1.39 12.45
N SER A 127 9.55 1.56 13.43
CA SER A 127 10.40 0.49 13.97
C SER A 127 9.59 -0.59 14.68
N ALA A 128 8.61 -0.20 15.50
CA ALA A 128 7.76 -1.14 16.24
C ALA A 128 6.86 -1.96 15.30
N ARG A 129 6.38 -1.36 14.22
CA ARG A 129 5.50 -2.02 13.25
C ARG A 129 6.24 -2.71 12.09
N LEU A 130 7.54 -2.51 11.96
CA LEU A 130 8.35 -3.11 10.89
C LEU A 130 8.23 -4.64 10.87
N ARG A 131 8.40 -5.30 12.01
CA ARG A 131 8.35 -6.77 12.09
C ARG A 131 6.96 -7.34 11.70
N PRO A 132 5.81 -6.89 12.26
CA PRO A 132 4.49 -7.35 11.83
C PRO A 132 4.21 -7.10 10.35
N ILE A 133 4.59 -5.94 9.80
CA ILE A 133 4.39 -5.60 8.39
C ILE A 133 5.21 -6.52 7.49
N LEU A 134 6.48 -6.75 7.82
CA LEU A 134 7.33 -7.70 7.08
C LEU A 134 6.75 -9.11 7.09
N MET A 135 6.32 -9.60 8.25
CA MET A 135 5.72 -10.95 8.36
C MET A 135 4.47 -11.10 7.49
N THR A 136 3.54 -10.14 7.58
CA THR A 136 2.29 -10.21 6.82
C THR A 136 2.51 -10.03 5.32
N SER A 137 3.36 -9.09 4.91
CA SER A 137 3.66 -8.84 3.50
C SER A 137 4.41 -10.01 2.87
N LEU A 138 5.41 -10.58 3.55
CA LEU A 138 6.12 -11.77 3.06
C LEU A 138 5.21 -12.99 2.99
N ALA A 139 4.34 -13.20 3.99
CA ALA A 139 3.38 -14.30 3.93
C ALA A 139 2.43 -14.18 2.73
N MET A 140 1.95 -12.96 2.43
CA MET A 140 1.13 -12.71 1.25
C MET A 140 1.89 -12.91 -0.06
N ILE A 141 3.12 -12.43 -0.15
CA ILE A 141 3.97 -12.62 -1.33
C ILE A 141 4.17 -14.11 -1.60
N ILE A 142 4.52 -14.90 -0.58
CA ILE A 142 4.67 -16.35 -0.70
C ILE A 142 3.36 -17.02 -1.09
N GLY A 143 2.23 -16.57 -0.52
CA GLY A 143 0.89 -17.06 -0.87
C GLY A 143 0.47 -16.77 -2.31
N LEU A 144 0.98 -15.69 -2.92
CA LEU A 144 0.70 -15.32 -4.31
C LEU A 144 1.67 -15.96 -5.32
N LEU A 145 2.80 -16.53 -4.87
CA LEU A 145 3.76 -17.20 -5.75
C LEU A 145 3.13 -18.28 -6.64
N PRO A 146 2.26 -19.17 -6.15
CA PRO A 146 1.62 -20.16 -7.01
C PRO A 146 0.81 -19.55 -8.15
N LEU A 147 0.21 -18.37 -7.92
CA LEU A 147 -0.55 -17.65 -8.94
C LEU A 147 0.36 -17.14 -10.07
N MET A 148 1.56 -16.68 -9.74
CA MET A 148 2.56 -16.23 -10.70
C MET A 148 3.03 -17.36 -11.62
N PHE A 149 3.09 -18.60 -11.12
CA PHE A 149 3.49 -19.79 -11.87
C PHE A 149 2.30 -20.65 -12.34
N ALA A 150 1.11 -20.08 -12.45
CA ALA A 150 -0.06 -20.83 -12.90
C ALA A 150 0.10 -21.38 -14.32
N PHE A 151 -0.40 -22.60 -14.57
CA PHE A 151 -0.42 -23.27 -15.86
C PHE A 151 -1.84 -23.65 -16.23
N GLY A 152 -2.16 -23.71 -17.51
CA GLY A 152 -3.45 -24.12 -18.04
C GLY A 152 -4.34 -23.00 -18.53
N VAL A 153 -5.62 -23.31 -18.70
CA VAL A 153 -6.62 -22.35 -19.18
C VAL A 153 -6.82 -21.24 -18.14
N GLY A 154 -6.72 -19.97 -18.55
CA GLY A 154 -6.78 -18.83 -17.62
C GLY A 154 -5.47 -18.49 -16.92
N ALA A 155 -4.37 -19.19 -17.19
CA ALA A 155 -3.06 -18.93 -16.59
C ALA A 155 -2.54 -17.52 -16.85
N HIS A 156 -2.87 -16.91 -17.99
CA HIS A 156 -2.45 -15.55 -18.34
C HIS A 156 -2.95 -14.52 -17.31
N GLY A 157 -4.24 -14.53 -17.01
CA GLY A 157 -4.82 -13.61 -16.04
C GLY A 157 -4.27 -13.81 -14.63
N ASN A 158 -4.16 -15.06 -14.19
CA ASN A 158 -3.61 -15.39 -12.88
C ASN A 158 -2.14 -14.96 -12.74
N ARG A 159 -1.33 -15.15 -13.79
CA ARG A 159 0.08 -14.70 -13.80
C ARG A 159 0.19 -13.18 -13.74
N THR A 160 -0.62 -12.45 -14.51
CA THR A 160 -0.64 -10.99 -14.49
C THR A 160 -1.02 -10.49 -13.10
N LEU A 161 -2.09 -11.04 -12.51
CA LEU A 161 -2.57 -10.68 -11.17
C LEU A 161 -1.50 -10.98 -10.10
N GLY A 162 -0.91 -12.18 -10.13
CA GLY A 162 0.14 -12.59 -9.19
C GLY A 162 1.39 -11.72 -9.28
N THR A 163 1.90 -11.51 -10.49
CA THR A 163 3.12 -10.71 -10.72
C THR A 163 2.94 -9.26 -10.35
N ALA A 164 1.81 -8.64 -10.73
CA ALA A 164 1.49 -7.26 -10.39
C ALA A 164 1.38 -7.06 -8.87
N SER A 165 0.69 -7.98 -8.20
CA SER A 165 0.50 -7.91 -6.74
C SER A 165 1.81 -8.13 -5.97
N ILE A 166 2.61 -9.12 -6.36
CA ILE A 166 3.90 -9.40 -5.73
C ILE A 166 4.85 -8.21 -5.91
N GLY A 167 4.97 -7.69 -7.14
CA GLY A 167 5.83 -6.55 -7.44
C GLY A 167 5.43 -5.29 -6.68
N GLY A 168 4.14 -5.00 -6.67
CA GLY A 168 3.60 -3.85 -5.95
C GLY A 168 3.77 -3.97 -4.43
N MET A 169 3.61 -5.17 -3.86
CA MET A 169 3.84 -5.39 -2.44
C MET A 169 5.31 -5.29 -2.05
N LEU A 170 6.23 -5.87 -2.84
CA LEU A 170 7.66 -5.81 -2.56
C LEU A 170 8.17 -4.36 -2.54
N ILE A 171 7.94 -3.64 -3.64
CA ILE A 171 8.41 -2.25 -3.79
C ILE A 171 7.61 -1.32 -2.87
N GLY A 172 6.29 -1.51 -2.80
CA GLY A 172 5.41 -0.71 -1.94
C GLY A 172 5.74 -0.84 -0.47
N MET A 173 6.01 -2.05 0.03
CA MET A 173 6.42 -2.28 1.41
C MET A 173 7.72 -1.54 1.76
N ILE A 174 8.74 -1.66 0.91
CA ILE A 174 10.03 -0.97 1.12
C ILE A 174 9.82 0.54 1.11
N CYS A 175 9.11 1.06 0.11
CA CYS A 175 8.82 2.49 0.03
C CYS A 175 8.01 3.00 1.22
N GLN A 176 7.01 2.26 1.68
CA GLN A 176 6.17 2.68 2.79
C GLN A 176 6.92 2.80 4.10
N ILE A 177 7.87 1.90 4.40
CA ILE A 177 8.68 1.96 5.61
C ILE A 177 9.44 3.30 5.73
N PHE A 178 9.84 3.89 4.61
CA PHE A 178 10.56 5.18 4.59
C PHE A 178 9.63 6.37 4.37
N ILE A 179 8.70 6.27 3.44
CA ILE A 179 7.84 7.38 3.02
C ILE A 179 6.76 7.68 4.05
N VAL A 180 6.12 6.67 4.64
CA VAL A 180 5.02 6.90 5.59
C VAL A 180 5.47 7.67 6.84
N PRO A 181 6.59 7.33 7.51
CA PRO A 181 7.06 8.12 8.65
C PRO A 181 7.44 9.55 8.26
N ALA A 182 8.05 9.75 7.09
CA ALA A 182 8.40 11.08 6.61
C ALA A 182 7.15 11.94 6.34
N LEU A 183 6.15 11.36 5.68
CA LEU A 183 4.87 12.02 5.44
C LEU A 183 4.12 12.29 6.75
N PHE A 184 4.15 11.35 7.70
CA PHE A 184 3.56 11.55 9.02
C PHE A 184 4.13 12.79 9.71
N VAL A 185 5.46 12.97 9.73
CA VAL A 185 6.09 14.15 10.33
C VAL A 185 5.59 15.46 9.70
N ILE A 186 5.50 15.49 8.37
CA ILE A 186 5.05 16.69 7.63
C ILE A 186 3.59 17.00 7.94
N PHE A 187 2.71 16.00 7.82
CA PHE A 187 1.27 16.19 8.01
C PHE A 187 0.89 16.38 9.47
N GLN A 188 1.58 15.74 10.40
CA GLN A 188 1.37 15.94 11.83
C GLN A 188 1.78 17.37 12.25
N TYR A 189 2.89 17.88 11.74
CA TYR A 189 3.29 19.27 11.98
C TYR A 189 2.26 20.28 11.44
N LEU A 190 1.73 20.01 10.25
CA LEU A 190 0.67 20.83 9.65
C LEU A 190 -0.62 20.80 10.49
N GLN A 191 -1.00 19.62 10.97
CA GLN A 191 -2.20 19.44 11.79
C GLN A 191 -2.08 20.16 13.12
N GLU A 192 -0.96 20.03 13.82
CA GLU A 192 -0.75 20.69 15.12
C GLU A 192 -0.72 22.21 15.01
N LYS A 193 -0.36 22.75 13.84
CA LYS A 193 -0.43 24.19 13.56
C LYS A 193 -1.88 24.69 13.42
N VAL A 194 -2.79 23.82 12.96
CA VAL A 194 -4.23 24.16 12.75
C VAL A 194 -5.04 23.86 14.00
N LYS A 195 -4.82 22.69 14.62
CA LYS A 195 -5.49 22.23 15.83
C LYS A 195 -4.46 21.61 16.76
N PRO A 196 -4.11 22.26 17.88
CA PRO A 196 -3.21 21.68 18.87
C PRO A 196 -3.81 20.39 19.43
N MET A 197 -2.96 19.41 19.69
CA MET A 197 -3.36 18.09 20.17
C MET A 197 -3.61 18.13 21.67
N GLU A 198 -4.65 17.43 22.11
CA GLU A 198 -4.88 17.13 23.53
C GLU A 198 -3.96 15.95 23.92
N TRP A 199 -3.24 16.12 25.04
CA TRP A 199 -2.33 15.11 25.56
C TRP A 199 -3.10 14.09 26.41
N GLU A 200 -2.79 12.81 26.28
CA GLU A 200 -3.30 11.77 27.15
C GLU A 200 -2.45 11.68 28.43
N ASP A 201 -3.10 11.66 29.61
CA ASP A 201 -2.44 11.40 30.87
C ASP A 201 -1.96 9.94 30.92
N ILE A 202 -0.66 9.75 31.17
CA ILE A 202 -0.03 8.43 31.14
C ILE A 202 0.14 7.95 32.58
N ASP A 203 -0.62 6.94 32.94
CA ASP A 203 -0.51 6.27 34.26
C ASP A 203 0.56 5.19 34.32
N ASN A 204 1.33 4.97 33.24
CA ASN A 204 2.25 3.84 33.12
C ASN A 204 3.71 4.28 33.28
N ALA A 205 4.37 3.88 34.36
CA ALA A 205 5.74 4.27 34.69
C ALA A 205 6.77 3.92 33.59
N ASP A 206 6.57 2.79 32.88
CA ASP A 206 7.43 2.35 31.77
C ASP A 206 7.28 3.28 30.53
N ALA A 207 6.08 3.75 30.26
CA ALA A 207 5.81 4.68 29.18
C ALA A 207 6.40 6.08 29.49
N VAL A 208 6.36 6.52 30.75
CA VAL A 208 6.94 7.80 31.18
C VAL A 208 8.46 7.79 30.99
N THR A 209 9.15 6.71 31.37
CA THR A 209 10.60 6.59 31.20
C THR A 209 11.01 6.57 29.70
N GLU A 210 10.23 5.89 28.87
CA GLU A 210 10.44 5.87 27.41
C GLU A 210 10.23 7.25 26.79
N ILE A 211 9.23 7.99 27.27
CA ILE A 211 8.94 9.35 26.82
C ILE A 211 10.04 10.33 27.23
N GLU A 212 10.51 10.28 28.46
CA GLU A 212 11.61 11.13 28.95
C GLU A 212 12.89 10.94 28.14
N GLN A 213 13.15 9.70 27.69
CA GLN A 213 14.30 9.37 26.86
C GLN A 213 14.22 9.98 25.45
N TYR A 214 13.00 10.14 24.88
CA TYR A 214 12.76 10.56 23.50
C TYR A 214 11.97 11.88 23.38
N ALA A 215 11.72 12.59 24.48
CA ALA A 215 10.96 13.85 24.48
C ALA A 215 11.71 15.03 23.83
N LYS A 216 13.00 14.91 23.66
CA LYS A 216 13.88 15.88 22.99
C LYS A 216 14.03 15.50 21.53
#